data_ed1c89d7121d32f5039370f662359f7f
#
_entry.id   ed1c89d7121d32f5039370f662359f7f
#
_cell.length_a   1.000
_cell.length_b   1.000
_cell.length_c   1.000
_cell.angle_alpha   90.00
_cell.angle_beta   90.00
_cell.angle_gamma   90.00
#
_symmetry.space_group_name_H-M   'P 1'
#
loop_
_entity.id
_entity.type
_entity.pdbx_description
1 polymer ?
#
loop_
_entity_poly.entity_id
_entity_poly.type
_entity_poly.pdbx_seq_one_letter_code
_entity_poly.pdbx_strand_id
1 'polypeptide(L)'
;MGIKSFSDINLERKQVQKIITHKDYKPPHLDSDLCLLLLATPIEFNKVKMPICLPQRESSWDRCWMAEWAYVHGHGSAKGLNMHLKKLRVVQISWRTCAKRVTQLSRNMLCAWKEAGTNGKCQGDSGAPMVCANWETRRLFQVGVFSWGVTSGSRGRPGMFVSVAQFIPWILEETQREGRALTLSKASESFLACGPHYHPILLSLGSQILLAAMFAGDKSNY
;
A
#
# COMPACT_ATOMS: atom_id res chain seq x y z
N MET A 1 -10.79 -9.04 -5.22
CA MET A 1 -9.37 -9.00 -5.60
C MET A 1 -9.21 -9.34 -7.07
N GLY A 2 -8.08 -8.98 -7.71
CA GLY A 2 -7.76 -9.31 -9.10
C GLY A 2 -8.60 -8.61 -10.16
N ILE A 3 -9.18 -7.47 -9.83
CA ILE A 3 -10.13 -6.72 -10.65
C ILE A 3 -9.71 -5.27 -10.86
N LYS A 4 -10.23 -4.65 -11.90
CA LYS A 4 -10.09 -3.21 -12.18
C LYS A 4 -11.38 -2.43 -11.95
N SER A 5 -12.52 -3.12 -11.80
CA SER A 5 -13.83 -2.54 -11.54
C SER A 5 -14.59 -3.42 -10.56
N PHE A 6 -15.43 -2.82 -9.72
CA PHE A 6 -16.32 -3.60 -8.83
C PHE A 6 -17.43 -4.35 -9.57
N SER A 7 -17.67 -4.02 -10.83
CA SER A 7 -18.59 -4.76 -11.72
C SER A 7 -17.93 -5.94 -12.44
N ASP A 8 -16.66 -6.24 -12.17
CA ASP A 8 -15.95 -7.35 -12.80
C ASP A 8 -16.54 -8.69 -12.32
N ILE A 9 -16.86 -9.57 -13.27
CA ILE A 9 -17.41 -10.91 -12.98
C ILE A 9 -16.44 -11.78 -12.19
N ASN A 10 -15.14 -11.50 -12.28
CA ASN A 10 -14.10 -12.21 -11.56
C ASN A 10 -13.83 -11.64 -10.15
N LEU A 11 -14.74 -10.81 -9.64
CA LEU A 11 -14.64 -10.25 -8.30
C LEU A 11 -14.57 -11.34 -7.25
N GLU A 12 -13.44 -11.49 -6.59
CA GLU A 12 -13.27 -12.37 -5.45
C GLU A 12 -13.34 -11.59 -4.14
N ARG A 13 -14.22 -12.02 -3.24
CA ARG A 13 -14.32 -11.50 -1.87
C ARG A 13 -13.59 -12.44 -0.93
N LYS A 14 -12.80 -11.88 -0.02
CA LYS A 14 -12.13 -12.62 1.05
C LYS A 14 -12.62 -12.09 2.40
N GLN A 15 -12.96 -13.01 3.28
CA GLN A 15 -13.30 -12.69 4.65
C GLN A 15 -12.02 -12.41 5.43
N VAL A 16 -12.01 -11.32 6.21
CA VAL A 16 -10.96 -11.03 7.17
C VAL A 16 -11.28 -11.77 8.46
N GLN A 17 -10.38 -12.65 8.86
CA GLN A 17 -10.48 -13.43 10.10
C GLN A 17 -10.02 -12.61 11.31
N LYS A 18 -8.93 -11.84 11.14
CA LYS A 18 -8.32 -11.06 12.22
C LYS A 18 -7.66 -9.80 11.67
N ILE A 19 -7.77 -8.72 12.43
CA ILE A 19 -7.03 -7.47 12.20
C ILE A 19 -5.99 -7.35 13.30
N ILE A 20 -4.72 -7.24 12.92
CA ILE A 20 -3.57 -7.11 13.82
C ILE A 20 -3.05 -5.69 13.69
N THR A 21 -3.36 -4.84 14.66
CA THR A 21 -2.94 -3.44 14.69
C THR A 21 -1.57 -3.31 15.33
N HIS A 22 -0.78 -2.34 14.87
CA HIS A 22 0.49 -2.05 15.54
C HIS A 22 0.24 -1.54 16.96
N LYS A 23 0.99 -2.03 17.93
CA LYS A 23 0.80 -1.68 19.37
C LYS A 23 0.94 -0.20 19.68
N ASP A 24 1.76 0.50 18.90
CA ASP A 24 2.05 1.93 19.07
C ASP A 24 1.12 2.83 18.22
N TYR A 25 0.11 2.25 17.57
CA TYR A 25 -0.92 3.04 16.91
C TYR A 25 -1.78 3.75 17.96
N LYS A 26 -1.72 5.07 17.98
CA LYS A 26 -2.47 5.92 18.94
C LYS A 26 -3.01 7.16 18.25
N PRO A 27 -4.31 7.22 17.95
CA PRO A 27 -4.93 8.46 17.50
C PRO A 27 -4.83 9.55 18.58
N PRO A 28 -4.72 10.86 18.22
CA PRO A 28 -4.70 11.40 16.86
C PRO A 28 -3.33 11.37 16.17
N HIS A 29 -2.31 10.92 16.88
CA HIS A 29 -0.98 10.76 16.29
C HIS A 29 -0.99 9.53 15.39
N LEU A 30 -0.92 9.75 14.08
CA LEU A 30 -0.95 8.69 13.07
C LEU A 30 0.44 8.09 12.82
N ASP A 31 1.30 8.10 13.83
CA ASP A 31 2.50 7.28 13.82
C ASP A 31 2.13 5.82 13.98
N SER A 32 2.82 4.92 13.27
CA SER A 32 2.50 3.49 13.28
C SER A 32 1.07 3.15 12.81
N ASP A 33 0.49 3.96 11.92
CA ASP A 33 -0.83 3.75 11.32
C ASP A 33 -0.80 2.58 10.34
N LEU A 34 -0.70 1.37 10.88
CA LEU A 34 -0.49 0.14 10.12
C LEU A 34 -1.20 -1.04 10.78
N CYS A 35 -1.78 -1.91 9.96
CA CYS A 35 -2.30 -3.19 10.40
C CYS A 35 -2.02 -4.30 9.39
N LEU A 36 -2.07 -5.53 9.88
CA LEU A 36 -2.12 -6.74 9.06
C LEU A 36 -3.53 -7.31 9.07
N LEU A 37 -4.01 -7.72 7.91
CA LEU A 37 -5.28 -8.40 7.75
C LEU A 37 -5.03 -9.88 7.52
N LEU A 38 -5.36 -10.72 8.49
CA LEU A 38 -5.35 -12.17 8.35
C LEU A 38 -6.65 -12.60 7.67
N LEU A 39 -6.52 -13.27 6.53
CA LEU A 39 -7.66 -13.75 5.76
C LEU A 39 -8.08 -15.15 6.22
N ALA A 40 -9.40 -15.41 6.26
CA ALA A 40 -9.96 -16.70 6.62
C ALA A 40 -9.52 -17.82 5.64
N THR A 41 -9.34 -17.47 4.38
CA THR A 41 -8.90 -18.41 3.34
C THR A 41 -7.75 -17.82 2.53
N PRO A 42 -6.78 -18.64 2.09
CA PRO A 42 -5.66 -18.16 1.29
C PRO A 42 -6.11 -17.56 -0.04
N ILE A 43 -5.27 -16.67 -0.58
CA ILE A 43 -5.43 -16.14 -1.93
C ILE A 43 -4.78 -17.13 -2.90
N GLU A 44 -5.54 -17.61 -3.87
CA GLU A 44 -4.99 -18.36 -4.98
C GLU A 44 -4.33 -17.41 -5.97
N PHE A 45 -3.02 -17.49 -6.09
CA PHE A 45 -2.25 -16.64 -6.99
C PHE A 45 -2.45 -17.06 -8.45
N ASN A 46 -2.56 -16.06 -9.31
CA ASN A 46 -2.70 -16.23 -10.75
C ASN A 46 -2.17 -14.98 -11.47
N LYS A 47 -2.38 -14.87 -12.79
CA LYS A 47 -1.90 -13.75 -13.61
C LYS A 47 -2.40 -12.37 -13.18
N VAL A 48 -3.52 -12.28 -12.45
CA VAL A 48 -4.12 -11.02 -11.98
C VAL A 48 -4.06 -10.84 -10.46
N LYS A 49 -3.62 -11.86 -9.73
CA LYS A 49 -3.43 -11.85 -8.27
C LYS A 49 -2.06 -12.42 -7.95
N MET A 50 -1.12 -11.56 -7.62
CA MET A 50 0.25 -11.95 -7.29
C MET A 50 0.72 -11.21 -6.05
N PRO A 51 1.63 -11.82 -5.25
CA PRO A 51 2.25 -11.13 -4.14
C PRO A 51 3.15 -10.00 -4.64
N ILE A 52 3.27 -8.96 -3.84
CA ILE A 52 4.21 -7.85 -4.06
C ILE A 52 5.40 -7.99 -3.12
N CYS A 53 6.58 -7.51 -3.54
CA CYS A 53 7.75 -7.50 -2.68
C CYS A 53 7.62 -6.47 -1.56
N LEU A 54 8.25 -6.75 -0.41
CA LEU A 54 8.43 -5.79 0.66
C LEU A 54 9.89 -5.31 0.70
N PRO A 55 10.14 -4.00 0.90
CA PRO A 55 11.48 -3.45 0.98
C PRO A 55 12.12 -3.84 2.32
N GLN A 56 13.35 -4.34 2.30
CA GLN A 56 14.08 -4.70 3.53
C GLN A 56 14.72 -3.49 4.23
N ARG A 57 14.89 -2.40 3.52
CA ARG A 57 15.49 -1.15 4.01
C ARG A 57 14.92 0.05 3.25
N GLU A 58 15.04 1.21 3.84
CA GLU A 58 14.72 2.44 3.12
C GLU A 58 15.67 2.66 1.95
N SER A 59 15.12 3.17 0.87
CA SER A 59 15.83 3.51 -0.35
C SER A 59 15.16 4.72 -1.00
N SER A 60 15.86 5.38 -1.90
CA SER A 60 15.25 6.33 -2.81
C SER A 60 14.65 5.58 -3.99
N TRP A 61 13.43 5.91 -4.34
CA TRP A 61 12.68 5.25 -5.38
C TRP A 61 12.30 6.26 -6.48
N ASP A 62 12.64 5.96 -7.71
CA ASP A 62 12.43 6.90 -8.83
C ASP A 62 11.06 6.79 -9.48
N ARG A 63 10.46 5.60 -9.43
CA ARG A 63 9.18 5.31 -10.08
C ARG A 63 8.20 4.71 -9.11
N CYS A 64 7.35 5.57 -8.57
CA CYS A 64 6.33 5.17 -7.64
C CYS A 64 4.93 5.49 -8.15
N TRP A 65 3.98 4.67 -7.74
CA TRP A 65 2.56 4.85 -8.02
C TRP A 65 1.77 4.57 -6.75
N MET A 66 0.66 5.25 -6.63
CA MET A 66 -0.40 4.91 -5.70
C MET A 66 -1.56 4.30 -6.47
N ALA A 67 -2.14 3.23 -5.94
CA ALA A 67 -3.35 2.63 -6.48
C ALA A 67 -4.53 3.01 -5.59
N GLU A 68 -5.59 3.56 -6.18
CA GLU A 68 -6.78 3.99 -5.46
C GLU A 68 -8.05 3.61 -6.23
N TRP A 69 -9.14 3.48 -5.51
CA TRP A 69 -10.46 3.29 -6.09
C TRP A 69 -11.15 4.64 -6.25
N ALA A 70 -11.54 4.99 -7.47
CA ALA A 70 -12.17 6.26 -7.74
C ALA A 70 -13.44 6.11 -8.58
N TYR A 71 -14.39 6.98 -8.32
CA TYR A 71 -15.58 7.10 -9.14
C TYR A 71 -15.22 7.69 -10.50
N VAL A 72 -15.68 7.06 -11.56
CA VAL A 72 -15.64 7.65 -12.89
C VAL A 72 -16.97 8.40 -13.08
N HIS A 73 -16.90 9.72 -13.11
CA HIS A 73 -18.04 10.52 -13.52
C HIS A 73 -18.24 10.32 -15.03
N GLY A 74 -19.18 9.45 -15.39
CA GLY A 74 -19.69 9.39 -16.77
C GLY A 74 -20.60 10.59 -17.01
N HIS A 75 -20.36 11.32 -18.08
CA HIS A 75 -21.34 12.29 -18.58
C HIS A 75 -22.63 11.54 -18.90
N GLY A 76 -23.69 11.82 -18.14
CA GLY A 76 -25.06 11.58 -18.59
C GLY A 76 -25.68 10.23 -18.29
N SER A 77 -25.52 9.67 -17.08
CA SER A 77 -26.54 8.72 -16.62
C SER A 77 -26.56 8.55 -15.11
N ALA A 78 -27.76 8.52 -14.58
CA ALA A 78 -28.05 8.37 -13.18
C ALA A 78 -27.53 7.05 -12.61
N LYS A 79 -26.88 7.12 -11.44
CA LYS A 79 -26.84 6.07 -10.41
C LYS A 79 -26.08 4.75 -10.70
N GLY A 80 -25.05 4.74 -11.50
CA GLY A 80 -24.13 3.61 -11.55
C GLY A 80 -22.79 3.99 -10.93
N LEU A 81 -22.54 3.65 -9.66
CA LEU A 81 -21.27 3.83 -8.98
C LEU A 81 -20.22 2.85 -9.52
N ASN A 82 -19.75 3.09 -10.73
CA ASN A 82 -18.64 2.32 -11.29
C ASN A 82 -17.33 2.80 -10.70
N MET A 83 -16.92 2.17 -9.61
CA MET A 83 -15.59 2.37 -9.05
C MET A 83 -14.55 1.61 -9.88
N HIS A 84 -13.58 2.35 -10.38
CA HIS A 84 -12.45 1.79 -11.10
C HIS A 84 -11.15 1.99 -10.34
N LEU A 85 -10.29 0.97 -10.40
CA LEU A 85 -8.94 1.07 -9.87
C LEU A 85 -8.13 2.03 -10.75
N LYS A 86 -7.66 3.11 -10.15
CA LYS A 86 -6.79 4.10 -10.79
C LYS A 86 -5.36 3.96 -10.29
N LYS A 87 -4.43 4.25 -11.17
CA LYS A 87 -3.01 4.30 -10.88
C LYS A 87 -2.54 5.73 -11.01
N LEU A 88 -2.07 6.28 -9.90
CA LEU A 88 -1.56 7.63 -9.81
C LEU A 88 -0.05 7.64 -9.68
N ARG A 89 0.62 8.43 -10.51
CA ARG A 89 2.05 8.64 -10.39
C ARG A 89 2.35 9.55 -9.20
N VAL A 90 3.26 9.12 -8.32
CA VAL A 90 3.72 9.88 -7.16
C VAL A 90 5.23 9.97 -7.14
N VAL A 91 5.74 11.07 -6.61
CA VAL A 91 7.17 11.34 -6.46
C VAL A 91 7.48 11.39 -4.97
N GLN A 92 8.29 10.46 -4.50
CA GLN A 92 8.78 10.47 -3.13
C GLN A 92 9.66 11.70 -2.92
N ILE A 93 9.46 12.39 -1.82
CA ILE A 93 10.28 13.52 -1.40
C ILE A 93 11.11 13.18 -0.18
N SER A 94 12.27 13.83 -0.06
CA SER A 94 13.15 13.60 1.07
C SER A 94 12.46 13.99 2.39
N TRP A 95 12.79 13.29 3.47
CA TRP A 95 12.29 13.58 4.81
C TRP A 95 12.53 15.05 5.19
N ARG A 96 13.71 15.60 4.86
CA ARG A 96 14.06 17.02 5.09
C ARG A 96 13.11 17.98 4.37
N THR A 97 12.75 17.66 3.13
CA THR A 97 11.80 18.48 2.35
C THR A 97 10.40 18.39 2.93
N CYS A 98 10.00 17.20 3.35
CA CYS A 98 8.71 16.96 3.97
C CYS A 98 8.58 17.71 5.31
N ALA A 99 9.58 17.64 6.17
CA ALA A 99 9.60 18.26 7.50
C ALA A 99 9.45 19.79 7.47
N LYS A 100 9.78 20.43 6.33
CA LYS A 100 9.52 21.87 6.15
C LYS A 100 8.03 22.20 5.94
N ARG A 101 7.21 21.22 5.65
CA ARG A 101 5.79 21.40 5.29
C ARG A 101 4.82 20.70 6.22
N VAL A 102 5.33 19.74 7.00
CA VAL A 102 4.54 18.90 7.90
C VAL A 102 5.18 18.93 9.27
N THR A 103 4.44 19.42 10.26
CA THR A 103 4.95 19.60 11.64
C THR A 103 4.97 18.29 12.45
N GLN A 104 4.10 17.34 12.10
CA GLN A 104 3.96 16.06 12.82
C GLN A 104 4.53 14.90 11.97
N LEU A 105 5.78 15.01 11.60
CA LEU A 105 6.46 14.00 10.79
C LEU A 105 7.33 13.12 11.67
N SER A 106 7.06 11.81 11.67
CA SER A 106 7.91 10.82 12.32
C SER A 106 8.90 10.19 11.33
N ARG A 107 9.88 9.46 11.88
CA ARG A 107 10.83 8.68 11.08
C ARG A 107 10.18 7.47 10.38
N ASN A 108 9.02 7.07 10.86
CA ASN A 108 8.26 5.95 10.30
C ASN A 108 7.40 6.35 9.09
N MET A 109 7.48 7.62 8.68
CA MET A 109 6.66 8.17 7.61
C MET A 109 7.47 8.49 6.36
N LEU A 110 6.85 8.28 5.21
CA LEU A 110 7.28 8.73 3.90
C LEU A 110 6.33 9.80 3.39
N CYS A 111 6.85 10.69 2.57
CA CYS A 111 6.07 11.74 1.93
C CYS A 111 6.20 11.63 0.43
N ALA A 112 5.09 11.83 -0.26
CA ALA A 112 5.11 11.91 -1.71
C ALA A 112 4.16 12.98 -2.24
N TRP A 113 4.52 13.54 -3.38
CA TRP A 113 3.66 14.40 -4.16
C TRP A 113 3.11 13.67 -5.37
N LYS A 114 1.94 14.07 -5.79
CA LYS A 114 1.43 13.73 -7.10
C LYS A 114 2.35 14.35 -8.16
N GLU A 115 2.72 13.55 -9.15
CA GLU A 115 3.52 14.04 -10.27
C GLU A 115 2.73 15.09 -11.07
N ALA A 116 3.41 16.18 -11.46
CA ALA A 116 2.81 17.23 -12.26
C ALA A 116 2.27 16.68 -13.59
N GLY A 117 1.14 17.20 -14.04
CA GLY A 117 0.50 16.74 -15.28
C GLY A 117 -0.38 15.49 -15.14
N THR A 118 -0.40 14.84 -14.00
CA THR A 118 -1.32 13.72 -13.76
C THR A 118 -2.74 14.24 -13.50
N ASN A 119 -3.71 13.81 -14.30
CA ASN A 119 -5.11 14.20 -14.13
C ASN A 119 -5.76 13.53 -12.91
N GLY A 120 -6.63 14.26 -12.23
CA GLY A 120 -7.45 13.76 -11.11
C GLY A 120 -7.20 14.51 -9.81
N LYS A 121 -8.25 14.70 -9.03
CA LYS A 121 -8.16 15.11 -7.63
C LYS A 121 -7.93 13.83 -6.83
N CYS A 122 -6.77 13.69 -6.23
CA CYS A 122 -6.49 12.55 -5.37
C CYS A 122 -6.65 12.97 -3.93
N GLN A 123 -7.70 12.49 -3.33
CA GLN A 123 -7.88 12.58 -1.89
C GLN A 123 -7.27 11.37 -1.18
N GLY A 124 -6.68 10.43 -1.94
CA GLY A 124 -6.07 9.21 -1.44
C GLY A 124 -7.05 8.33 -0.64
N ASP A 125 -7.09 7.06 -0.93
CA ASP A 125 -7.79 6.10 -0.07
C ASP A 125 -6.84 5.67 1.03
N SER A 126 -7.20 5.88 2.32
CA SER A 126 -6.40 5.32 3.42
C SER A 126 -6.23 3.82 3.26
N GLY A 127 -5.00 3.36 3.46
CA GLY A 127 -4.62 1.99 3.15
C GLY A 127 -4.17 1.76 1.70
N ALA A 128 -4.26 2.76 0.83
CA ALA A 128 -3.77 2.63 -0.54
C ALA A 128 -2.26 2.38 -0.59
N PRO A 129 -1.78 1.42 -1.38
CA PRO A 129 -0.37 1.12 -1.46
C PRO A 129 0.38 2.15 -2.30
N MET A 130 1.56 2.54 -1.82
CA MET A 130 2.60 3.17 -2.63
C MET A 130 3.50 2.07 -3.17
N VAL A 131 3.47 1.86 -4.47
CA VAL A 131 4.23 0.82 -5.17
C VAL A 131 5.32 1.46 -5.99
N CYS A 132 6.55 1.01 -5.82
CA CYS A 132 7.71 1.51 -6.53
C CYS A 132 8.43 0.40 -7.30
N ALA A 133 8.99 0.74 -8.45
CA ALA A 133 9.76 -0.18 -9.26
C ALA A 133 11.26 -0.11 -8.91
N ASN A 134 11.89 -1.26 -8.78
CA ASN A 134 13.34 -1.36 -8.79
C ASN A 134 13.78 -1.75 -10.20
N TRP A 135 14.67 -0.94 -10.78
CA TRP A 135 15.14 -1.08 -12.15
C TRP A 135 16.01 -2.30 -12.39
N GLU A 136 16.92 -2.55 -11.44
CA GLU A 136 17.91 -3.60 -11.56
C GLU A 136 17.26 -4.98 -11.50
N THR A 137 16.32 -5.13 -10.56
CA THR A 137 15.63 -6.39 -10.34
C THR A 137 14.34 -6.55 -11.14
N ARG A 138 13.86 -5.48 -11.80
CA ARG A 138 12.56 -5.39 -12.49
C ARG A 138 11.36 -5.81 -11.62
N ARG A 139 11.47 -5.59 -10.30
CA ARG A 139 10.44 -5.97 -9.32
C ARG A 139 9.70 -4.75 -8.79
N LEU A 140 8.48 -5.00 -8.34
CA LEU A 140 7.64 -4.00 -7.68
C LEU A 140 7.66 -4.23 -6.18
N PHE A 141 7.80 -3.13 -5.44
CA PHE A 141 7.83 -3.13 -3.98
C PHE A 141 6.72 -2.27 -3.43
N GLN A 142 6.02 -2.76 -2.39
CA GLN A 142 5.13 -1.93 -1.60
C GLN A 142 5.97 -1.14 -0.59
N VAL A 143 6.26 0.11 -0.92
CA VAL A 143 7.18 0.97 -0.17
C VAL A 143 6.44 1.73 0.94
N GLY A 144 5.18 2.05 0.72
CA GLY A 144 4.37 2.78 1.67
C GLY A 144 2.91 2.36 1.68
N VAL A 145 2.22 2.74 2.74
CA VAL A 145 0.77 2.63 2.89
C VAL A 145 0.23 4.02 3.21
N PHE A 146 -0.70 4.52 2.39
CA PHE A 146 -1.25 5.87 2.55
C PHE A 146 -2.02 5.98 3.86
N SER A 147 -1.68 6.96 4.67
CA SER A 147 -2.30 7.22 5.96
C SER A 147 -3.17 8.48 5.91
N TRP A 148 -2.59 9.64 5.59
CA TRP A 148 -3.31 10.91 5.59
C TRP A 148 -2.68 11.96 4.65
N GLY A 149 -3.34 13.09 4.54
CA GLY A 149 -2.87 14.19 3.68
C GLY A 149 -3.53 14.20 2.31
N VAL A 150 -3.12 15.14 1.49
CA VAL A 150 -3.64 15.32 0.12
C VAL A 150 -2.48 15.31 -0.83
N THR A 151 -2.51 14.42 -1.80
CA THR A 151 -1.49 14.36 -2.86
C THR A 151 -1.69 15.43 -3.94
N SER A 152 -2.34 16.55 -3.63
CA SER A 152 -2.54 17.63 -4.60
C SER A 152 -1.24 18.30 -4.98
N GLY A 153 -1.04 18.52 -6.29
CA GLY A 153 0.21 19.01 -6.85
C GLY A 153 0.71 20.34 -6.29
N SER A 154 1.99 20.50 -6.34
CA SER A 154 2.94 21.62 -6.16
C SER A 154 2.69 22.74 -5.11
N ARG A 155 1.49 22.99 -4.61
CA ARG A 155 1.21 23.99 -3.57
C ARG A 155 0.52 23.46 -2.33
N GLY A 156 0.14 22.17 -2.32
CA GLY A 156 -0.54 21.51 -1.22
C GLY A 156 0.41 20.82 -0.24
N ARG A 157 -0.17 20.24 0.78
CA ARG A 157 0.54 19.34 1.69
C ARG A 157 0.82 18.02 0.96
N PRO A 158 1.99 17.38 1.18
CA PRO A 158 2.26 16.06 0.61
C PRO A 158 1.31 15.02 1.18
N GLY A 159 1.10 13.93 0.43
CA GLY A 159 0.51 12.71 0.96
C GLY A 159 1.49 12.03 1.92
N MET A 160 0.96 11.55 3.03
CA MET A 160 1.71 10.90 4.09
C MET A 160 1.48 9.39 4.02
N PHE A 161 2.56 8.65 4.05
CA PHE A 161 2.56 7.20 3.97
C PHE A 161 3.34 6.62 5.15
N VAL A 162 2.87 5.52 5.68
CA VAL A 162 3.67 4.69 6.59
C VAL A 162 4.77 4.01 5.78
N SER A 163 6.03 4.11 6.21
CA SER A 163 7.17 3.44 5.57
C SER A 163 7.15 1.95 5.86
N VAL A 164 6.90 1.11 4.87
CA VAL A 164 6.87 -0.35 5.06
C VAL A 164 8.21 -0.88 5.54
N ALA A 165 9.32 -0.32 5.07
CA ALA A 165 10.67 -0.73 5.47
C ALA A 165 10.92 -0.63 6.98
N GLN A 166 10.36 0.39 7.64
CA GLN A 166 10.51 0.60 9.08
C GLN A 166 9.75 -0.44 9.91
N PHE A 167 8.70 -1.04 9.34
CA PHE A 167 7.86 -2.01 10.03
C PHE A 167 8.14 -3.47 9.67
N ILE A 168 9.17 -3.73 8.86
CA ILE A 168 9.55 -5.11 8.51
C ILE A 168 9.76 -6.01 9.74
N PRO A 169 10.48 -5.57 10.80
CA PRO A 169 10.66 -6.41 11.98
C PRO A 169 9.32 -6.80 12.63
N TRP A 170 8.41 -5.85 12.78
CA TRP A 170 7.07 -6.09 13.32
C TRP A 170 6.25 -7.01 12.41
N ILE A 171 6.27 -6.80 11.10
CA ILE A 171 5.57 -7.65 10.14
C ILE A 171 6.05 -9.10 10.25
N LEU A 172 7.36 -9.32 10.32
CA LEU A 172 7.94 -10.65 10.46
C LEU A 172 7.53 -11.32 11.78
N GLU A 173 7.59 -10.58 12.88
CA GLU A 173 7.22 -11.08 14.21
C GLU A 173 5.74 -11.46 14.26
N GLU A 174 4.84 -10.59 13.81
CA GLU A 174 3.39 -10.88 13.86
C GLU A 174 3.00 -12.00 12.91
N THR A 175 3.58 -12.06 11.71
CA THR A 175 3.30 -13.17 10.78
C THR A 175 3.79 -14.50 11.32
N GLN A 176 4.92 -14.54 12.03
CA GLN A 176 5.41 -15.73 12.71
C GLN A 176 4.50 -16.14 13.85
N ARG A 177 4.02 -15.18 14.66
CA ARG A 177 3.09 -15.40 15.78
C ARG A 177 1.77 -16.02 15.33
N GLU A 178 1.29 -15.63 14.17
CA GLU A 178 0.05 -16.19 13.57
C GLU A 178 0.30 -17.52 12.83
N GLY A 179 1.49 -18.11 12.91
CA GLY A 179 1.84 -19.33 12.18
C GLY A 179 1.88 -19.16 10.67
N ARG A 180 2.10 -17.92 10.20
CA ARG A 180 2.14 -17.53 8.79
C ARG A 180 3.46 -16.82 8.46
N ALA A 181 4.57 -17.41 8.92
CA ALA A 181 5.90 -16.82 8.79
C ALA A 181 6.18 -16.33 7.37
N LEU A 182 6.56 -15.07 7.26
CA LEU A 182 6.95 -14.43 6.01
C LEU A 182 8.46 -14.54 5.86
N THR A 183 8.91 -15.07 4.73
CA THR A 183 10.33 -15.11 4.38
C THR A 183 10.64 -13.98 3.39
N LEU A 184 11.49 -13.05 3.79
CA LEU A 184 12.01 -12.03 2.89
C LEU A 184 13.22 -12.61 2.15
N SER A 185 13.14 -12.70 0.82
CA SER A 185 14.31 -13.12 0.03
C SER A 185 15.40 -12.05 0.10
N LYS A 186 16.63 -12.45 0.39
CA LYS A 186 17.79 -11.60 0.18
C LYS A 186 17.82 -11.18 -1.29
N ALA A 187 18.11 -9.91 -1.55
CA ALA A 187 18.03 -9.30 -2.89
C ALA A 187 18.87 -10.02 -3.98
N SER A 188 19.76 -10.94 -3.60
CA SER A 188 20.68 -11.64 -4.49
C SER A 188 20.36 -13.11 -4.74
N GLU A 189 19.52 -13.78 -3.94
CA GLU A 189 19.55 -15.25 -3.95
C GLU A 189 18.27 -16.00 -4.31
N SER A 190 17.11 -15.40 -4.45
CA SER A 190 15.99 -16.17 -4.97
C SER A 190 14.95 -15.34 -5.72
N PHE A 191 14.74 -15.73 -6.95
CA PHE A 191 13.66 -15.28 -7.84
C PHE A 191 12.26 -15.63 -7.33
N LEU A 192 12.09 -16.11 -6.09
CA LEU A 192 10.94 -16.91 -5.69
C LEU A 192 9.95 -16.24 -4.71
N ALA A 193 10.29 -15.16 -4.03
CA ALA A 193 9.40 -14.62 -2.98
C ALA A 193 8.49 -13.47 -3.44
N CYS A 194 8.81 -12.83 -4.55
CA CYS A 194 7.98 -11.74 -5.08
C CYS A 194 8.33 -11.50 -6.55
N GLY A 195 7.46 -11.85 -7.46
CA GLY A 195 7.67 -11.61 -8.89
C GLY A 195 7.03 -12.68 -9.78
N PRO A 196 7.07 -12.51 -11.12
CA PRO A 196 6.27 -13.29 -12.05
C PRO A 196 6.70 -14.74 -12.29
N HIS A 197 7.70 -15.27 -11.58
CA HIS A 197 8.15 -16.65 -11.76
C HIS A 197 7.69 -17.54 -10.60
N TYR A 198 6.82 -18.46 -10.92
CA TYR A 198 6.20 -19.42 -10.03
C TYR A 198 7.14 -20.56 -9.59
N HIS A 199 7.18 -20.82 -8.27
CA HIS A 199 7.38 -22.18 -7.77
C HIS A 199 6.32 -22.46 -6.70
N PRO A 200 5.55 -23.56 -6.81
CA PRO A 200 4.29 -23.72 -6.06
C PRO A 200 4.41 -24.09 -4.58
N ILE A 201 5.60 -24.39 -4.06
CA ILE A 201 5.74 -25.06 -2.75
C ILE A 201 5.89 -24.07 -1.57
N LEU A 202 6.34 -22.82 -1.77
CA LEU A 202 6.58 -21.85 -0.70
C LEU A 202 5.53 -20.73 -0.59
N LEU A 203 4.52 -20.74 -1.43
CA LEU A 203 3.57 -19.63 -1.60
C LEU A 203 2.32 -19.71 -0.73
N SER A 204 2.10 -20.80 0.01
CA SER A 204 0.85 -20.98 0.75
C SER A 204 0.74 -20.15 2.02
N LEU A 205 1.85 -19.75 2.63
CA LEU A 205 1.84 -19.09 3.94
C LEU A 205 1.68 -17.57 3.86
N GLY A 206 2.24 -16.92 2.83
CA GLY A 206 2.11 -15.46 2.63
C GLY A 206 0.79 -15.02 2.01
N SER A 207 -0.02 -15.94 1.50
CA SER A 207 -1.26 -15.62 0.77
C SER A 207 -2.43 -15.17 1.66
N GLN A 208 -2.32 -15.31 2.98
CA GLN A 208 -3.39 -14.98 3.92
C GLN A 208 -3.21 -13.63 4.61
N ILE A 209 -2.11 -12.91 4.38
CA ILE A 209 -1.85 -11.65 5.06
C ILE A 209 -1.78 -10.50 4.06
N LEU A 210 -2.51 -9.45 4.35
CA LEU A 210 -2.52 -8.19 3.63
C LEU A 210 -2.06 -7.06 4.56
N LEU A 211 -1.22 -6.19 4.03
CA LEU A 211 -0.77 -4.98 4.71
C LEU A 211 -1.71 -3.82 4.37
N ALA A 212 -2.25 -3.16 5.38
CA ALA A 212 -3.13 -2.01 5.24
C ALA A 212 -2.87 -0.95 6.32
N ALA A 213 -3.23 0.31 6.04
CA ALA A 213 -3.29 1.34 7.06
C ALA A 213 -4.64 1.32 7.77
N MET A 214 -4.65 1.69 9.05
CA MET A 214 -5.87 1.88 9.81
C MET A 214 -6.43 3.28 9.60
N PHE A 215 -7.74 3.37 9.57
CA PHE A 215 -8.44 4.65 9.50
C PHE A 215 -8.87 5.04 10.92
N ALA A 216 -8.25 6.03 11.49
CA ALA A 216 -8.74 6.67 12.69
C ALA A 216 -9.60 7.89 12.30
N GLY A 217 -10.87 7.66 12.24
CA GLY A 217 -11.88 8.64 12.56
C GLY A 217 -12.15 9.79 11.63
N ASP A 218 -13.15 10.34 11.91
CA ASP A 218 -13.83 11.61 11.70
C ASP A 218 -13.37 12.47 10.52
N LYS A 219 -14.20 12.43 9.47
CA LYS A 219 -14.07 13.25 8.25
C LYS A 219 -14.44 14.74 8.45
N SER A 220 -14.59 15.22 9.67
CA SER A 220 -15.26 16.51 9.88
C SER A 220 -14.36 17.73 10.00
N ASN A 221 -13.04 17.63 9.98
CA ASN A 221 -12.20 18.81 10.22
C ASN A 221 -10.80 18.78 9.55
N TYR A 222 -10.71 18.53 8.24
CA TYR A 222 -9.45 18.86 7.53
C TYR A 222 -9.72 19.43 6.13
#